data_d12e6c650683f567798a25267c8ff14d
#
_entry.id   d12e6c650683f567798a25267c8ff14d
#
_cell.length_a   1.000
_cell.length_b   1.000
_cell.length_c   1.000
_cell.angle_alpha   90.00
_cell.angle_beta   90.00
_cell.angle_gamma   90.00
#
_symmetry.space_group_name_H-M   'P 1'
#
loop_
_entity.id
_entity.type
_entity.pdbx_description
1 polymer ?
#
loop_
_entity_poly.entity_id
_entity_poly.type
_entity_poly.pdbx_seq_one_letter_code
_entity_poly.pdbx_strand_id
1 'polypeptide(L)'
;MNRFATLVTTFATFATTVIILLTLFEMANQRKSAYKPDLVFGTQNSFSIDINKSTNTPEIMPFIEPRESHSKRVFHLRQPTLNLYNIGMATAKAITVNWKFDTDAYINIIRGLDTEKKYTINMTYLGKSPFLRVTQPGETADFSMTSFVDSIDYILPAHVQKEPHVIMLPPPYLPLISIIFALSCKEVPESNPPTPKLKVILNYLDIGNNHHKKEFSVETGLGIISYRKNVLENFGIIIEVKEANRTKRVERAETFIHSINERFEKTKE
;
A
#
# COMPACT_ATOMS: atom_id res chain seq x y z
N MET A 1 -10.36 64.91 32.48
CA MET A 1 -10.53 63.45 32.67
C MET A 1 -11.09 62.72 31.43
N ASN A 2 -11.92 63.28 30.57
CA ASN A 2 -12.57 62.58 29.46
C ASN A 2 -11.65 62.09 28.32
N ARG A 3 -10.55 62.79 28.00
CA ARG A 3 -9.68 62.44 26.86
C ARG A 3 -8.89 61.13 27.10
N PHE A 4 -8.46 60.89 28.33
CA PHE A 4 -7.73 59.64 28.69
C PHE A 4 -8.66 58.42 28.60
N ALA A 5 -9.88 58.53 29.14
CA ALA A 5 -10.87 57.45 29.08
C ALA A 5 -11.20 57.09 27.60
N THR A 6 -11.36 58.10 26.74
CA THR A 6 -11.62 57.88 25.29
C THR A 6 -10.44 57.17 24.60
N LEU A 7 -9.21 57.51 24.93
CA LEU A 7 -8.01 56.87 24.38
C LEU A 7 -7.91 55.40 24.82
N VAL A 8 -8.18 55.09 26.03
CA VAL A 8 -8.16 53.71 26.57
C VAL A 8 -9.27 52.88 25.90
N THR A 9 -10.48 53.41 25.77
CA THR A 9 -11.58 52.68 25.11
C THR A 9 -11.31 52.46 23.65
N THR A 10 -10.73 53.44 22.94
CA THR A 10 -10.36 53.27 21.51
C THR A 10 -9.27 52.20 21.34
N PHE A 11 -8.26 52.19 22.20
CA PHE A 11 -7.20 51.18 22.16
C PHE A 11 -7.76 49.80 22.52
N ALA A 12 -8.62 49.66 23.52
CA ALA A 12 -9.26 48.39 23.86
C ALA A 12 -10.13 47.86 22.71
N THR A 13 -10.91 48.72 22.06
CA THR A 13 -11.72 48.33 20.90
C THR A 13 -10.87 47.87 19.75
N PHE A 14 -9.76 48.58 19.43
CA PHE A 14 -8.82 48.15 18.40
C PHE A 14 -8.18 46.80 18.71
N ALA A 15 -7.68 46.61 19.93
CA ALA A 15 -7.10 45.35 20.37
C ALA A 15 -8.10 44.18 20.24
N THR A 16 -9.35 44.39 20.68
CA THR A 16 -10.42 43.42 20.55
C THR A 16 -10.72 43.06 19.10
N THR A 17 -10.75 44.07 18.21
CA THR A 17 -10.96 43.84 16.78
C THR A 17 -9.84 43.00 16.17
N VAL A 18 -8.60 43.31 16.50
CA VAL A 18 -7.45 42.52 16.04
C VAL A 18 -7.51 41.06 16.53
N ILE A 19 -7.85 40.84 17.80
CA ILE A 19 -8.02 39.50 18.37
C ILE A 19 -9.13 38.73 17.63
N ILE A 20 -10.28 39.37 17.36
CA ILE A 20 -11.38 38.74 16.62
C ILE A 20 -10.93 38.36 15.21
N LEU A 21 -10.23 39.22 14.49
CA LEU A 21 -9.72 38.93 13.15
C LEU A 21 -8.72 37.76 13.14
N LEU A 22 -7.79 37.73 14.10
CA LEU A 22 -6.85 36.62 14.26
C LEU A 22 -7.58 35.30 14.57
N THR A 23 -8.58 35.34 15.44
CA THR A 23 -9.39 34.16 15.78
C THR A 23 -10.17 33.65 14.57
N LEU A 24 -10.78 34.54 13.79
CA LEU A 24 -11.49 34.18 12.57
C LEU A 24 -10.54 33.57 11.52
N PHE A 25 -9.35 34.15 11.38
CA PHE A 25 -8.33 33.62 10.48
C PHE A 25 -7.88 32.21 10.91
N GLU A 26 -7.62 32.01 12.22
CA GLU A 26 -7.25 30.72 12.76
C GLU A 26 -8.39 29.70 12.59
N MET A 27 -9.64 30.07 12.87
CA MET A 27 -10.79 29.19 12.62
C MET A 27 -10.94 28.81 11.14
N ALA A 28 -10.70 29.74 10.23
CA ALA A 28 -10.72 29.48 8.79
C ALA A 28 -9.60 28.49 8.39
N ASN A 29 -8.41 28.63 8.95
CA ASN A 29 -7.29 27.74 8.70
C ASN A 29 -7.53 26.34 9.29
N GLN A 30 -8.10 26.27 10.51
CA GLN A 30 -8.48 25.00 11.14
C GLN A 30 -9.56 24.28 10.31
N ARG A 31 -10.58 24.99 9.82
CA ARG A 31 -11.58 24.42 8.91
C ARG A 31 -10.95 23.89 7.62
N LYS A 32 -10.10 24.68 6.96
CA LYS A 32 -9.40 24.22 5.76
C LYS A 32 -8.55 22.98 6.02
N SER A 33 -7.91 22.90 7.17
CA SER A 33 -7.12 21.73 7.58
C SER A 33 -7.99 20.51 7.88
N ALA A 34 -9.12 20.70 8.59
CA ALA A 34 -10.05 19.64 8.94
C ALA A 34 -10.79 19.05 7.73
N TYR A 35 -11.03 19.86 6.68
CA TYR A 35 -11.74 19.43 5.48
C TYR A 35 -10.79 18.98 4.35
N LYS A 36 -9.63 18.43 4.67
CA LYS A 36 -8.74 17.81 3.67
C LYS A 36 -9.07 16.34 3.50
N PRO A 37 -8.98 15.82 2.27
CA PRO A 37 -8.96 14.38 2.06
C PRO A 37 -7.64 13.81 2.59
N ASP A 38 -7.69 12.63 3.16
CA ASP A 38 -6.53 11.93 3.69
C ASP A 38 -6.58 10.46 3.27
N LEU A 39 -5.91 10.14 2.17
CA LEU A 39 -5.90 8.80 1.59
C LEU A 39 -4.87 7.93 2.31
N VAL A 40 -5.31 6.75 2.77
CA VAL A 40 -4.46 5.76 3.45
C VAL A 40 -4.77 4.36 2.93
N PHE A 41 -3.76 3.51 2.87
CA PHE A 41 -3.96 2.09 2.61
C PHE A 41 -4.26 1.34 3.91
N GLY A 42 -5.03 0.25 3.80
CA GLY A 42 -5.17 -0.72 4.90
C GLY A 42 -3.81 -1.26 5.29
N THR A 43 -3.60 -1.46 6.59
CA THR A 43 -2.27 -1.68 7.16
C THR A 43 -1.63 -3.01 6.81
N GLN A 44 -2.44 -4.05 6.57
CA GLN A 44 -1.90 -5.39 6.34
C GLN A 44 -2.83 -6.21 5.45
N ASN A 45 -2.24 -6.88 4.47
CA ASN A 45 -2.88 -7.90 3.66
C ASN A 45 -2.01 -9.17 3.68
N SER A 46 -2.64 -10.33 3.65
CA SER A 46 -1.94 -11.61 3.58
C SER A 46 -2.46 -12.43 2.41
N PHE A 47 -1.56 -13.14 1.74
CA PHE A 47 -1.85 -14.02 0.62
C PHE A 47 -1.22 -15.36 0.88
N SER A 48 -1.92 -16.45 0.62
CA SER A 48 -1.39 -17.80 0.67
C SER A 48 -0.94 -18.22 -0.73
N ILE A 49 0.26 -18.76 -0.82
CA ILE A 49 0.85 -19.29 -2.04
C ILE A 49 1.04 -20.78 -1.86
N ASP A 50 0.42 -21.56 -2.71
CA ASP A 50 0.57 -23.00 -2.75
C ASP A 50 1.80 -23.40 -3.57
N ILE A 51 2.45 -24.49 -3.16
CA ILE A 51 3.58 -25.07 -3.88
C ILE A 51 3.09 -26.27 -4.68
N ASN A 52 3.36 -26.27 -5.97
CA ASN A 52 3.09 -27.41 -6.83
C ASN A 52 3.97 -28.59 -6.39
N LYS A 53 3.33 -29.68 -5.94
CA LYS A 53 4.01 -30.86 -5.38
C LYS A 53 4.89 -31.60 -6.39
N SER A 54 4.56 -31.54 -7.68
CA SER A 54 5.31 -32.27 -8.73
C SER A 54 6.58 -31.52 -9.15
N THR A 55 6.55 -30.20 -9.14
CA THR A 55 7.67 -29.36 -9.62
C THR A 55 8.43 -28.69 -8.48
N ASN A 56 7.83 -28.67 -7.29
CA ASN A 56 8.33 -27.96 -6.11
C ASN A 56 8.61 -26.47 -6.40
N THR A 57 7.65 -25.84 -7.11
CA THR A 57 7.66 -24.43 -7.49
C THR A 57 6.35 -23.78 -7.01
N PRO A 58 6.34 -22.45 -6.70
CA PRO A 58 5.10 -21.77 -6.35
C PRO A 58 4.12 -21.81 -7.53
N GLU A 59 2.85 -21.95 -7.24
CA GLU A 59 1.82 -21.85 -8.29
C GLU A 59 1.74 -20.39 -8.75
N ILE A 60 2.23 -20.14 -9.96
CA ILE A 60 2.20 -18.83 -10.61
C ILE A 60 1.06 -18.87 -11.62
N MET A 61 -0.16 -18.54 -11.20
CA MET A 61 -1.27 -18.54 -12.13
C MET A 61 -1.36 -17.20 -12.88
N PRO A 62 -1.40 -17.23 -14.24
CA PRO A 62 -1.81 -16.06 -15.00
C PRO A 62 -3.26 -15.72 -14.65
N PHE A 63 -3.57 -14.44 -14.56
CA PHE A 63 -4.94 -13.97 -14.48
C PHE A 63 -5.66 -14.35 -15.78
N ILE A 64 -6.38 -15.47 -15.77
CA ILE A 64 -7.32 -15.84 -16.83
C ILE A 64 -8.69 -15.37 -16.32
N GLU A 65 -9.29 -14.41 -17.01
CA GLU A 65 -10.73 -14.15 -16.84
C GLU A 65 -11.48 -15.47 -16.92
N PRO A 66 -12.42 -15.76 -16.00
CA PRO A 66 -13.21 -16.97 -16.06
C PRO A 66 -14.05 -16.92 -17.34
N ARG A 67 -13.54 -17.48 -18.44
CA ARG A 67 -14.40 -17.93 -19.52
C ARG A 67 -15.25 -19.03 -18.92
N GLU A 68 -16.56 -18.86 -19.00
CA GLU A 68 -17.55 -19.85 -18.64
C GLU A 68 -17.21 -21.21 -19.27
N SER A 69 -16.45 -22.02 -18.58
CA SER A 69 -16.22 -23.41 -18.94
C SER A 69 -16.71 -24.28 -17.79
N HIS A 70 -17.56 -25.22 -18.14
CA HIS A 70 -18.35 -26.11 -17.29
C HIS A 70 -17.59 -27.10 -16.42
N SER A 71 -16.39 -26.79 -15.95
CA SER A 71 -15.67 -27.62 -15.01
C SER A 71 -15.52 -26.93 -13.64
N LYS A 72 -16.04 -27.60 -12.62
CA LYS A 72 -16.12 -27.19 -11.21
C LYS A 72 -14.76 -27.12 -10.50
N ARG A 73 -13.82 -26.32 -11.02
CA ARG A 73 -12.63 -25.89 -10.27
C ARG A 73 -12.51 -24.38 -10.41
N VAL A 74 -13.32 -23.68 -9.64
CA VAL A 74 -13.22 -22.24 -9.48
C VAL A 74 -12.05 -21.99 -8.53
N PHE A 75 -10.84 -21.93 -9.07
CA PHE A 75 -9.72 -21.33 -8.37
C PHE A 75 -9.89 -19.81 -8.47
N HIS A 76 -10.52 -19.22 -7.47
CA HIS A 76 -10.48 -17.78 -7.27
C HIS A 76 -9.10 -17.39 -6.78
N LEU A 77 -8.12 -17.35 -7.65
CA LEU A 77 -6.94 -16.55 -7.42
C LEU A 77 -7.38 -15.08 -7.50
N ARG A 78 -7.76 -14.54 -6.36
CA ARG A 78 -8.03 -13.11 -6.25
C ARG A 78 -6.72 -12.41 -6.57
N GLN A 79 -6.73 -11.61 -7.64
CA GLN A 79 -5.63 -10.70 -7.93
C GLN A 79 -5.32 -9.94 -6.64
N PRO A 80 -4.06 -9.88 -6.21
CA PRO A 80 -3.69 -9.24 -4.95
C PRO A 80 -4.08 -7.77 -5.01
N THR A 81 -4.87 -7.37 -4.05
CA THR A 81 -5.41 -6.02 -3.97
C THR A 81 -5.07 -5.37 -2.64
N LEU A 82 -5.00 -4.06 -2.64
CA LEU A 82 -4.89 -3.24 -1.45
C LEU A 82 -6.14 -2.39 -1.27
N ASN A 83 -6.57 -2.25 -0.04
CA ASN A 83 -7.70 -1.42 0.32
C ASN A 83 -7.25 0.02 0.54
N LEU A 84 -7.81 0.96 -0.22
CA LEU A 84 -7.56 2.40 -0.10
C LEU A 84 -8.77 3.07 0.55
N TYR A 85 -8.53 3.83 1.61
CA TYR A 85 -9.55 4.56 2.37
C TYR A 85 -9.26 6.06 2.32
N ASN A 86 -10.30 6.85 2.44
CA ASN A 86 -10.18 8.27 2.71
C ASN A 86 -10.61 8.53 4.16
N ILE A 87 -9.65 8.65 5.07
CA ILE A 87 -9.91 8.94 6.48
C ILE A 87 -10.08 10.44 6.77
N GLY A 88 -9.86 11.29 5.77
CA GLY A 88 -10.12 12.72 5.86
C GLY A 88 -11.61 13.06 5.84
N MET A 89 -11.92 14.33 6.02
CA MET A 89 -13.31 14.82 6.08
C MET A 89 -13.85 15.28 4.73
N ALA A 90 -12.98 15.45 3.72
CA ALA A 90 -13.39 15.87 2.38
C ALA A 90 -13.20 14.75 1.36
N THR A 91 -13.94 14.82 0.26
CA THR A 91 -13.79 13.93 -0.89
C THR A 91 -12.45 14.15 -1.59
N ALA A 92 -11.73 13.08 -1.86
CA ALA A 92 -10.63 13.07 -2.80
C ALA A 92 -11.18 12.83 -4.22
N LYS A 93 -10.69 13.57 -5.21
CA LYS A 93 -11.11 13.43 -6.62
C LYS A 93 -9.94 13.40 -7.57
N ALA A 94 -10.17 12.91 -8.80
CA ALA A 94 -9.16 12.76 -9.83
C ALA A 94 -7.88 12.08 -9.30
N ILE A 95 -8.08 10.96 -8.61
CA ILE A 95 -6.99 10.24 -7.95
C ILE A 95 -6.25 9.42 -9.00
N THR A 96 -4.94 9.59 -9.06
CA THR A 96 -4.04 8.77 -9.88
C THR A 96 -3.17 7.94 -8.96
N VAL A 97 -3.23 6.63 -9.12
CA VAL A 97 -2.38 5.65 -8.43
C VAL A 97 -1.24 5.28 -9.38
N ASN A 98 -0.02 5.56 -9.00
CA ASN A 98 1.16 5.30 -9.84
C ASN A 98 2.15 4.41 -9.09
N TRP A 99 2.33 3.17 -9.59
CA TRP A 99 3.26 2.21 -9.05
C TRP A 99 4.65 2.41 -9.63
N LYS A 100 5.66 2.47 -8.76
CA LYS A 100 7.08 2.41 -9.14
C LYS A 100 7.60 1.02 -8.82
N PHE A 101 7.72 0.22 -9.84
CA PHE A 101 8.10 -1.18 -9.79
C PHE A 101 9.36 -1.43 -10.59
N ASP A 102 10.46 -1.71 -9.89
CA ASP A 102 11.75 -2.03 -10.50
C ASP A 102 11.85 -3.54 -10.75
N THR A 103 11.31 -3.99 -11.88
CA THR A 103 11.27 -5.40 -12.28
C THR A 103 12.67 -6.02 -12.35
N ASP A 104 13.67 -5.27 -12.81
CA ASP A 104 15.04 -5.78 -12.97
C ASP A 104 15.68 -6.12 -11.62
N ALA A 105 15.40 -5.34 -10.58
CA ALA A 105 15.87 -5.65 -9.24
C ALA A 105 15.34 -7.00 -8.74
N TYR A 106 14.04 -7.31 -8.98
CA TYR A 106 13.45 -8.60 -8.61
C TYR A 106 14.06 -9.76 -9.42
N ILE A 107 14.21 -9.57 -10.73
CA ILE A 107 14.81 -10.59 -11.63
C ILE A 107 16.25 -10.91 -11.20
N ASN A 108 17.03 -9.90 -10.83
CA ASN A 108 18.41 -10.09 -10.40
C ASN A 108 18.50 -10.88 -9.09
N ILE A 109 17.58 -10.64 -8.12
CA ILE A 109 17.50 -11.42 -6.89
C ILE A 109 17.15 -12.88 -7.22
N ILE A 110 16.15 -13.13 -8.07
CA ILE A 110 15.77 -14.48 -8.46
C ILE A 110 16.95 -15.20 -9.11
N ARG A 111 17.67 -14.56 -10.03
CA ARG A 111 18.85 -15.13 -10.67
C ARG A 111 19.97 -15.48 -9.68
N GLY A 112 20.12 -14.68 -8.62
CA GLY A 112 21.09 -14.96 -7.56
C GLY A 112 20.70 -16.14 -6.67
N LEU A 113 19.41 -16.34 -6.43
CA LEU A 113 18.89 -17.43 -5.58
C LEU A 113 18.64 -18.73 -6.36
N ASP A 114 18.38 -18.67 -7.67
CA ASP A 114 18.05 -19.83 -8.52
C ASP A 114 19.29 -20.56 -8.99
N THR A 115 19.99 -21.23 -8.09
CA THR A 115 21.20 -22.03 -8.39
C THR A 115 20.90 -23.19 -9.33
N GLU A 116 19.69 -23.73 -9.31
CA GLU A 116 19.25 -24.85 -10.13
C GLU A 116 18.75 -24.42 -11.54
N LYS A 117 18.70 -23.11 -11.81
CA LYS A 117 18.21 -22.52 -13.08
C LYS A 117 16.81 -22.99 -13.47
N LYS A 118 15.92 -23.10 -12.47
CA LYS A 118 14.52 -23.53 -12.65
C LYS A 118 13.65 -22.47 -13.30
N TYR A 119 14.02 -21.20 -13.15
CA TYR A 119 13.21 -20.07 -13.60
C TYR A 119 13.87 -19.38 -14.78
N THR A 120 13.08 -19.16 -15.85
CA THR A 120 13.47 -18.28 -16.96
C THR A 120 12.52 -17.10 -16.99
N ILE A 121 13.08 -15.90 -16.83
CA ILE A 121 12.29 -14.66 -16.78
C ILE A 121 12.80 -13.73 -17.87
N ASN A 122 11.92 -13.43 -18.83
CA ASN A 122 12.27 -12.62 -20.01
C ASN A 122 11.17 -11.60 -20.30
N MET A 123 11.59 -10.43 -20.82
CA MET A 123 10.65 -9.51 -21.45
C MET A 123 10.26 -10.03 -22.84
N THR A 124 8.98 -10.07 -23.10
CA THR A 124 8.40 -10.44 -24.39
C THR A 124 7.46 -9.34 -24.87
N TYR A 125 7.09 -9.36 -26.15
CA TYR A 125 6.19 -8.38 -26.73
C TYR A 125 5.06 -9.10 -27.47
N LEU A 126 3.82 -8.67 -27.19
CA LEU A 126 2.65 -9.05 -27.98
C LEU A 126 2.19 -7.80 -28.73
N GLY A 127 2.55 -7.68 -29.99
CA GLY A 127 2.42 -6.44 -30.75
C GLY A 127 3.32 -5.34 -30.15
N LYS A 128 2.71 -4.26 -29.65
CA LYS A 128 3.43 -3.14 -28.99
C LYS A 128 3.43 -3.23 -27.46
N SER A 129 2.72 -4.18 -26.90
CA SER A 129 2.58 -4.31 -25.45
C SER A 129 3.68 -5.17 -24.87
N PRO A 130 4.43 -4.70 -23.86
CA PRO A 130 5.44 -5.48 -23.17
C PRO A 130 4.78 -6.41 -22.15
N PHE A 131 5.30 -7.64 -22.06
CA PHE A 131 4.93 -8.66 -21.09
C PHE A 131 6.17 -9.21 -20.41
N LEU A 132 6.06 -9.53 -19.14
CA LEU A 132 7.04 -10.32 -18.42
C LEU A 132 6.63 -11.78 -18.54
N ARG A 133 7.41 -12.58 -19.24
CA ARG A 133 7.24 -14.03 -19.33
C ARG A 133 8.04 -14.71 -18.24
N VAL A 134 7.35 -15.45 -17.39
CA VAL A 134 7.94 -16.29 -16.37
C VAL A 134 7.70 -17.74 -16.74
N THR A 135 8.78 -18.50 -16.92
CA THR A 135 8.74 -19.93 -17.19
C THR A 135 9.37 -20.67 -16.04
N GLN A 136 8.67 -21.66 -15.53
CA GLN A 136 9.11 -22.60 -14.49
C GLN A 136 8.76 -24.03 -14.90
N PRO A 137 9.27 -25.08 -14.25
CA PRO A 137 8.94 -26.46 -14.58
C PRO A 137 7.44 -26.70 -14.61
N GLY A 138 6.90 -27.07 -15.78
CA GLY A 138 5.48 -27.39 -15.98
C GLY A 138 4.57 -26.20 -16.24
N GLU A 139 5.06 -24.95 -16.17
CA GLU A 139 4.20 -23.77 -16.31
C GLU A 139 4.93 -22.59 -17.00
N THR A 140 4.19 -21.85 -17.81
CA THR A 140 4.63 -20.56 -18.35
C THR A 140 3.50 -19.55 -18.23
N ALA A 141 3.81 -18.38 -17.69
CA ALA A 141 2.84 -17.30 -17.49
C ALA A 141 3.37 -15.97 -18.05
N ASP A 142 2.49 -15.22 -18.69
CA ASP A 142 2.77 -13.89 -19.22
C ASP A 142 2.03 -12.82 -18.39
N PHE A 143 2.78 -11.85 -17.85
CA PHE A 143 2.24 -10.77 -17.03
C PHE A 143 2.37 -9.44 -17.78
N SER A 144 1.28 -8.71 -17.91
CA SER A 144 1.30 -7.40 -18.57
C SER A 144 2.20 -6.43 -17.83
N MET A 145 3.04 -5.74 -18.60
CA MET A 145 3.90 -4.65 -18.13
C MET A 145 3.37 -3.28 -18.56
N THR A 146 2.20 -3.25 -19.18
CA THR A 146 1.57 -2.00 -19.60
C THR A 146 0.86 -1.38 -18.39
N SER A 147 1.20 -0.12 -18.12
CA SER A 147 0.47 0.76 -17.20
C SER A 147 0.32 0.24 -15.75
N PHE A 148 1.27 0.59 -14.93
CA PHE A 148 1.10 0.50 -13.47
C PHE A 148 0.44 1.79 -12.93
N VAL A 149 -0.54 2.32 -13.67
CA VAL A 149 -1.27 3.56 -13.33
C VAL A 149 -2.76 3.28 -13.38
N ASP A 150 -3.43 3.47 -12.24
CA ASP A 150 -4.88 3.45 -12.13
C ASP A 150 -5.43 4.86 -11.93
N SER A 151 -6.65 5.09 -12.42
CA SER A 151 -7.39 6.35 -12.24
C SER A 151 -8.69 6.08 -11.53
N ILE A 152 -8.97 6.89 -10.51
CA ILE A 152 -10.20 6.82 -9.71
C ILE A 152 -10.82 8.21 -9.70
N ASP A 153 -12.09 8.30 -10.06
CA ASP A 153 -12.77 9.59 -10.16
C ASP A 153 -12.88 10.28 -8.82
N TYR A 154 -13.31 9.56 -7.78
CA TYR A 154 -13.42 10.07 -6.42
C TYR A 154 -13.43 8.96 -5.36
N ILE A 155 -13.00 9.32 -4.15
CA ILE A 155 -13.16 8.51 -2.94
C ILE A 155 -13.79 9.40 -1.87
N LEU A 156 -14.97 8.99 -1.40
CA LEU A 156 -15.68 9.67 -0.33
C LEU A 156 -14.98 9.44 1.02
N PRO A 157 -15.18 10.33 2.01
CA PRO A 157 -14.73 10.11 3.37
C PRO A 157 -15.24 8.79 3.95
N ALA A 158 -14.43 8.11 4.78
CA ALA A 158 -14.77 6.81 5.34
C ALA A 158 -16.02 6.81 6.24
N HIS A 159 -16.39 7.96 6.80
CA HIS A 159 -17.66 8.11 7.53
C HIS A 159 -18.91 8.12 6.64
N VAL A 160 -18.74 8.39 5.33
CA VAL A 160 -19.79 8.34 4.31
C VAL A 160 -19.78 7.00 3.58
N GLN A 161 -18.60 6.57 3.13
CA GLN A 161 -18.39 5.30 2.41
C GLN A 161 -17.51 4.39 3.26
N LYS A 162 -18.12 3.39 3.88
CA LYS A 162 -17.42 2.43 4.74
C LYS A 162 -16.55 1.44 3.97
N GLU A 163 -16.95 1.11 2.75
CA GLU A 163 -16.23 0.17 1.90
C GLU A 163 -14.98 0.84 1.30
N PRO A 164 -13.83 0.15 1.34
CA PRO A 164 -12.62 0.64 0.72
C PRO A 164 -12.73 0.65 -0.81
N HIS A 165 -11.96 1.53 -1.43
CA HIS A 165 -11.67 1.39 -2.84
C HIS A 165 -10.54 0.37 -3.05
N VAL A 166 -10.77 -0.60 -3.93
CA VAL A 166 -9.84 -1.70 -4.16
C VAL A 166 -8.82 -1.30 -5.24
N ILE A 167 -7.54 -1.34 -4.90
CA ILE A 167 -6.43 -1.05 -5.81
C ILE A 167 -5.69 -2.34 -6.13
N MET A 168 -5.48 -2.62 -7.40
CA MET A 168 -4.72 -3.78 -7.85
C MET A 168 -3.22 -3.54 -7.71
N LEU A 169 -2.48 -4.56 -7.26
CA LEU A 169 -1.03 -4.56 -7.33
C LEU A 169 -0.55 -4.77 -8.77
N PRO A 170 0.66 -4.33 -9.13
CA PRO A 170 1.23 -4.64 -10.45
C PRO A 170 1.19 -6.14 -10.75
N PRO A 171 0.68 -6.58 -11.92
CA PRO A 171 0.49 -8.00 -12.22
C PRO A 171 1.71 -8.90 -11.98
N PRO A 172 2.96 -8.50 -12.32
CA PRO A 172 4.12 -9.34 -12.10
C PRO A 172 4.66 -9.33 -10.66
N TYR A 173 4.14 -8.45 -9.79
CA TYR A 173 4.68 -8.26 -8.44
C TYR A 173 4.57 -9.51 -7.58
N LEU A 174 3.35 -10.05 -7.41
CA LEU A 174 3.15 -11.23 -6.56
C LEU A 174 3.87 -12.48 -7.08
N PRO A 175 3.83 -12.81 -8.40
CA PRO A 175 4.60 -13.91 -8.95
C PRO A 175 6.10 -13.82 -8.64
N LEU A 176 6.73 -12.66 -8.86
CA LEU A 176 8.16 -12.49 -8.61
C LEU A 176 8.51 -12.62 -7.13
N ILE A 177 7.69 -12.04 -6.25
CA ILE A 177 7.83 -12.19 -4.79
C ILE A 177 7.67 -13.66 -4.38
N SER A 178 6.68 -14.36 -4.92
CA SER A 178 6.44 -15.78 -4.62
C SER A 178 7.65 -16.65 -4.97
N ILE A 179 8.29 -16.39 -6.11
CA ILE A 179 9.52 -17.08 -6.51
C ILE A 179 10.66 -16.79 -5.52
N ILE A 180 10.87 -15.52 -5.17
CA ILE A 180 11.90 -15.11 -4.21
C ILE A 180 11.72 -15.83 -2.88
N PHE A 181 10.50 -15.84 -2.32
CA PHE A 181 10.23 -16.51 -1.06
C PHE A 181 10.37 -18.02 -1.17
N ALA A 182 9.87 -18.64 -2.24
CA ALA A 182 10.01 -20.09 -2.45
C ALA A 182 11.47 -20.54 -2.56
N LEU A 183 12.32 -19.77 -3.23
CA LEU A 183 13.75 -20.04 -3.31
C LEU A 183 14.44 -19.85 -1.96
N SER A 184 14.13 -18.75 -1.26
CA SER A 184 14.74 -18.45 0.04
C SER A 184 14.33 -19.45 1.12
N CYS A 185 13.10 -19.93 1.15
CA CYS A 185 12.64 -20.96 2.10
C CYS A 185 13.36 -22.30 1.94
N LYS A 186 13.98 -22.57 0.78
CA LYS A 186 14.81 -23.77 0.58
C LYS A 186 16.17 -23.65 1.24
N GLU A 187 16.76 -22.46 1.23
CA GLU A 187 18.10 -22.22 1.76
C GLU A 187 18.10 -21.96 3.27
N VAL A 188 17.21 -21.09 3.71
CA VAL A 188 17.07 -20.69 5.14
C VAL A 188 15.60 -20.54 5.47
N PRO A 189 14.95 -21.56 6.06
CA PRO A 189 13.49 -21.63 6.25
C PRO A 189 12.84 -20.48 7.01
N GLU A 190 13.56 -19.72 7.80
CA GLU A 190 13.00 -18.68 8.69
C GLU A 190 13.46 -17.25 8.35
N SER A 191 14.23 -17.05 7.28
CA SER A 191 14.72 -15.72 6.94
C SER A 191 13.80 -15.00 5.95
N ASN A 192 13.46 -13.77 6.27
CA ASN A 192 12.87 -12.88 5.28
C ASN A 192 13.93 -12.49 4.24
N PRO A 193 13.80 -12.90 2.97
CA PRO A 193 14.74 -12.49 1.95
C PRO A 193 14.67 -10.98 1.73
N PRO A 194 15.77 -10.34 1.35
CA PRO A 194 15.75 -8.94 0.95
C PRO A 194 14.90 -8.77 -0.29
N THR A 195 13.74 -8.15 -0.16
CA THR A 195 12.85 -7.84 -1.27
C THR A 195 12.97 -6.37 -1.64
N PRO A 196 13.03 -6.01 -2.93
CA PRO A 196 13.00 -4.62 -3.35
C PRO A 196 11.69 -3.96 -2.91
N LYS A 197 11.76 -2.70 -2.52
CA LYS A 197 10.57 -1.97 -2.10
C LYS A 197 9.74 -1.55 -3.31
N LEU A 198 8.49 -2.01 -3.35
CA LEU A 198 7.51 -1.46 -4.27
C LEU A 198 7.01 -0.12 -3.71
N LYS A 199 6.98 0.93 -4.54
CA LYS A 199 6.45 2.23 -4.13
C LYS A 199 5.17 2.55 -4.86
N VAL A 200 4.25 3.22 -4.19
CA VAL A 200 3.03 3.77 -4.80
C VAL A 200 2.91 5.26 -4.51
N ILE A 201 2.60 6.01 -5.54
CA ILE A 201 2.39 7.45 -5.47
C ILE A 201 0.93 7.73 -5.78
N LEU A 202 0.25 8.35 -4.84
CA LEU A 202 -1.10 8.87 -5.02
C LEU A 202 -1.01 10.38 -5.31
N ASN A 203 -1.57 10.80 -6.43
CA ASN A 203 -1.82 12.21 -6.71
C ASN A 203 -3.34 12.41 -6.77
N TYR A 204 -3.85 13.43 -6.11
CA TYR A 204 -5.30 13.68 -6.04
C TYR A 204 -5.60 15.14 -5.78
N LEU A 205 -6.85 15.51 -6.01
CA LEU A 205 -7.39 16.84 -5.74
C LEU A 205 -8.35 16.79 -4.55
N ASP A 206 -8.39 17.86 -3.77
CA ASP A 206 -9.50 18.10 -2.84
C ASP A 206 -10.69 18.75 -3.56
N ILE A 207 -11.77 19.03 -2.83
CA ILE A 207 -12.95 19.71 -3.36
C ILE A 207 -12.65 21.14 -3.82
N GLY A 208 -11.61 21.78 -3.29
CA GLY A 208 -11.12 23.09 -3.68
C GLY A 208 -10.15 23.10 -4.85
N ASN A 209 -9.94 21.93 -5.52
CA ASN A 209 -8.95 21.73 -6.59
C ASN A 209 -7.49 21.92 -6.16
N ASN A 210 -7.20 21.84 -4.86
CA ASN A 210 -5.82 21.84 -4.42
C ASN A 210 -5.20 20.45 -4.67
N HIS A 211 -3.97 20.44 -5.19
CA HIS A 211 -3.23 19.22 -5.45
C HIS A 211 -2.63 18.65 -4.18
N HIS A 212 -2.76 17.35 -4.01
CA HIS A 212 -2.15 16.56 -2.94
C HIS A 212 -1.36 15.41 -3.54
N LYS A 213 -0.26 15.07 -2.87
CA LYS A 213 0.59 13.93 -3.22
C LYS A 213 0.94 13.18 -1.97
N LYS A 214 0.80 11.84 -2.02
CA LYS A 214 1.28 10.92 -1.00
C LYS A 214 2.12 9.82 -1.62
N GLU A 215 3.15 9.40 -0.91
CA GLU A 215 4.02 8.30 -1.32
C GLU A 215 4.04 7.25 -0.22
N PHE A 216 3.86 5.99 -0.63
CA PHE A 216 3.87 4.85 0.27
C PHE A 216 4.92 3.84 -0.20
N SER A 217 5.53 3.15 0.75
CA SER A 217 6.38 1.99 0.53
C SER A 217 5.59 0.73 0.87
N VAL A 218 5.60 -0.22 -0.04
CA VAL A 218 5.01 -1.54 0.16
C VAL A 218 6.15 -2.49 0.50
N GLU A 219 6.10 -3.07 1.68
CA GLU A 219 7.06 -4.04 2.19
C GLU A 219 6.38 -5.41 2.24
N THR A 220 7.15 -6.45 1.91
CA THR A 220 6.67 -7.83 1.98
C THR A 220 7.46 -8.61 3.00
N GLY A 221 6.77 -9.45 3.73
CA GLY A 221 7.34 -10.36 4.71
C GLY A 221 6.79 -11.76 4.52
N LEU A 222 7.54 -12.73 5.02
CA LEU A 222 7.12 -14.11 5.07
C LEU A 222 6.13 -14.29 6.23
N GLY A 223 4.98 -14.89 5.93
CA GLY A 223 3.96 -15.23 6.91
C GLY A 223 4.10 -16.68 7.40
N ILE A 224 2.97 -17.34 7.58
CA ILE A 224 2.92 -18.74 8.02
C ILE A 224 3.50 -19.63 6.91
N ILE A 225 4.39 -20.55 7.28
CA ILE A 225 4.99 -21.54 6.40
C ILE A 225 4.50 -22.91 6.81
N SER A 226 4.04 -23.70 5.85
CA SER A 226 3.61 -25.09 6.09
C SER A 226 4.55 -26.07 5.40
N TYR A 227 5.05 -27.02 6.18
CA TYR A 227 5.84 -28.14 5.68
C TYR A 227 5.11 -29.47 5.93
N ARG A 228 5.19 -30.37 4.98
CA ARG A 228 4.77 -31.74 5.14
C ARG A 228 5.90 -32.68 4.75
N LYS A 229 6.33 -33.53 5.67
CA LYS A 229 7.47 -34.45 5.47
C LYS A 229 8.72 -33.73 4.95
N ASN A 230 9.03 -32.55 5.51
CA ASN A 230 10.12 -31.65 5.12
C ASN A 230 10.03 -31.08 3.70
N VAL A 231 8.86 -31.15 3.06
CA VAL A 231 8.59 -30.51 1.77
C VAL A 231 7.71 -29.30 2.02
N LEU A 232 8.06 -28.16 1.45
CA LEU A 232 7.27 -26.93 1.51
C LEU A 232 5.94 -27.15 0.80
N GLU A 233 4.80 -26.97 1.48
CA GLU A 233 3.47 -27.11 0.88
C GLU A 233 2.86 -25.76 0.51
N ASN A 234 2.94 -24.81 1.40
CA ASN A 234 2.48 -23.43 1.16
C ASN A 234 3.22 -22.46 2.08
N PHE A 235 3.13 -21.19 1.74
CA PHE A 235 3.60 -20.10 2.59
C PHE A 235 2.70 -18.86 2.43
N GLY A 236 2.62 -18.08 3.50
CA GLY A 236 1.94 -16.80 3.49
C GLY A 236 2.88 -15.68 3.08
N ILE A 237 2.40 -14.73 2.29
CA ILE A 237 3.05 -13.45 2.04
C ILE A 237 2.25 -12.38 2.78
N ILE A 238 2.92 -11.65 3.65
CA ILE A 238 2.35 -10.50 4.34
C ILE A 238 2.79 -9.25 3.59
N ILE A 239 1.83 -8.39 3.25
CA ILE A 239 2.08 -7.10 2.61
C ILE A 239 1.73 -6.00 3.61
N GLU A 240 2.69 -5.16 3.92
CA GLU A 240 2.55 -4.00 4.78
C GLU A 240 2.78 -2.72 3.97
N VAL A 241 1.89 -1.74 4.13
CA VAL A 241 1.98 -0.45 3.42
C VAL A 241 2.29 0.64 4.43
N LYS A 242 3.42 1.34 4.22
CA LYS A 242 3.90 2.43 5.08
C LYS A 242 3.95 3.74 4.32
N GLU A 243 3.46 4.80 4.89
CA GLU A 243 3.61 6.14 4.30
C GLU A 243 5.07 6.59 4.39
N ALA A 244 5.68 6.94 3.24
CA ALA A 244 7.11 7.24 3.14
C ALA A 244 7.52 8.52 3.89
N ASN A 245 6.59 9.48 4.04
CA ASN A 245 6.81 10.77 4.68
C ASN A 245 6.14 10.90 6.06
N ARG A 246 5.86 9.79 6.72
CA ARG A 246 5.36 9.83 8.10
C ARG A 246 6.44 10.49 8.94
N THR A 247 6.28 11.78 9.17
CA THR A 247 7.29 12.60 9.86
C THR A 247 7.62 11.96 11.20
N LYS A 248 8.89 11.94 11.59
CA LYS A 248 9.40 11.54 12.92
C LYS A 248 8.57 12.08 14.10
N ARG A 249 7.73 13.07 13.85
CA ARG A 249 6.81 13.69 14.79
C ARG A 249 5.60 12.80 15.10
N VAL A 250 5.08 12.08 14.10
CA VAL A 250 3.95 11.15 14.27
C VAL A 250 4.45 9.87 14.95
N GLU A 251 5.62 9.36 14.57
CA GLU A 251 6.23 8.20 15.24
C GLU A 251 6.51 8.50 16.72
N ARG A 252 6.99 9.71 17.04
CA ARG A 252 7.16 10.13 18.42
C ARG A 252 5.82 10.24 19.18
N ALA A 253 4.77 10.72 18.53
CA ALA A 253 3.44 10.80 19.14
C ALA A 253 2.85 9.40 19.38
N GLU A 254 2.99 8.47 18.46
CA GLU A 254 2.55 7.08 18.63
C GLU A 254 3.34 6.35 19.71
N THR A 255 4.67 6.51 19.74
CA THR A 255 5.53 5.98 20.80
C THR A 255 5.16 6.56 22.16
N PHE A 256 4.82 7.86 22.21
CA PHE A 256 4.36 8.52 23.42
C PHE A 256 3.00 7.98 23.90
N ILE A 257 2.03 7.82 23.00
CA ILE A 257 0.71 7.24 23.32
C ILE A 257 0.87 5.80 23.80
N HIS A 258 1.70 4.99 23.14
CA HIS A 258 2.00 3.62 23.57
C HIS A 258 2.59 3.59 24.98
N SER A 259 3.56 4.46 25.26
CA SER A 259 4.17 4.56 26.60
C SER A 259 3.21 4.99 27.70
N ILE A 260 2.23 5.82 27.36
CA ILE A 260 1.15 6.21 28.27
C ILE A 260 0.25 5.02 28.57
N ASN A 261 -0.19 4.29 27.55
CA ASN A 261 -1.06 3.13 27.71
C ASN A 261 -0.39 2.02 28.54
N GLU A 262 0.88 1.73 28.32
CA GLU A 262 1.64 0.78 29.17
C GLU A 262 1.74 1.21 30.64
N ARG A 263 1.86 2.52 30.91
CA ARG A 263 1.86 3.03 32.30
C ARG A 263 0.51 2.89 32.96
N PHE A 264 -0.58 3.12 32.23
CA PHE A 264 -1.94 2.94 32.75
C PHE A 264 -2.29 1.48 33.02
N GLU A 265 -1.77 0.54 32.24
CA GLU A 265 -1.98 -0.89 32.53
C GLU A 265 -1.22 -1.35 33.76
N LYS A 266 0.03 -0.91 33.94
CA LYS A 266 0.85 -1.22 35.13
C LYS A 266 0.35 -0.61 36.43
N THR A 267 -0.55 0.37 36.38
CA THR A 267 -1.14 1.01 37.60
C THR A 267 -2.43 0.32 38.02
N LYS A 268 -2.91 -0.67 37.26
CA LYS A 268 -4.12 -1.46 37.56
C LYS A 268 -3.82 -2.83 38.20
N GLU A 269 -2.56 -3.20 38.28
CA GLU A 269 -2.05 -4.32 39.08
C GLU A 269 -1.58 -3.85 40.45
#